data_b551be425a42c77b8e1dfba0b01e3959
#
_entry.id   b551be425a42c77b8e1dfba0b01e3959
#
_cell.length_a   1.000
_cell.length_b   1.000
_cell.length_c   1.000
_cell.angle_alpha   90.00
_cell.angle_beta   90.00
_cell.angle_gamma   90.00
#
_symmetry.space_group_name_H-M   'P 1'
#
loop_
_entity.id
_entity.type
_entity.pdbx_description
1 polymer ?
#
loop_
_entity_poly.entity_id
_entity_poly.type
_entity_poly.pdbx_seq_one_letter_code
_entity_poly.pdbx_strand_id
1 'polypeptide(L)' 'MEKKKIALITLVFGFVIFGIKLIAFFISNSIALLSDALESIINIAA' A
#
# COMPACT_ATOMS: atom_id res chain seq x y z
N MET A 1 14.53 16.77 -12.13
CA MET A 1 13.28 16.28 -11.58
C MET A 1 13.15 16.67 -10.12
N GLU A 2 12.06 17.24 -9.73
CA GLU A 2 11.89 17.69 -8.37
C GLU A 2 11.67 16.51 -7.42
N LYS A 3 12.32 16.56 -6.27
CA LYS A 3 12.17 15.53 -5.23
C LYS A 3 10.72 15.37 -4.81
N LYS A 4 9.97 16.46 -4.79
CA LYS A 4 8.57 16.49 -4.42
C LYS A 4 7.72 15.65 -5.39
N LYS A 5 8.02 15.72 -6.67
CA LYS A 5 7.31 14.97 -7.71
C LYS A 5 7.58 13.48 -7.59
N ILE A 6 8.82 13.11 -7.32
CA ILE A 6 9.19 11.70 -7.12
C ILE A 6 8.50 11.14 -5.89
N ALA A 7 8.47 11.89 -4.79
CA ALA A 7 7.80 11.47 -3.57
C ALA A 7 6.30 11.26 -3.79
N LEU A 8 5.67 12.15 -4.56
CA LEU A 8 4.24 12.04 -4.87
C LEU A 8 3.95 10.79 -5.69
N ILE A 9 4.76 10.51 -6.70
CA ILE A 9 4.60 9.31 -7.54
C ILE A 9 4.73 8.05 -6.68
N THR A 10 5.73 7.99 -5.81
CA THR A 10 5.95 6.87 -4.91
C THR A 10 4.76 6.67 -3.98
N LEU A 11 4.22 7.76 -3.46
CA LEU A 11 3.05 7.70 -2.57
C LEU A 11 1.83 7.16 -3.31
N VAL A 12 1.58 7.62 -4.52
CA VAL A 12 0.45 7.14 -5.34
C VAL A 12 0.58 5.65 -5.61
N PHE A 13 1.76 5.19 -6.01
CA PHE A 13 2.00 3.75 -6.22
C PHE A 13 1.78 2.95 -4.94
N GLY A 14 2.24 3.47 -3.80
CA GLY A 14 2.02 2.83 -2.51
C GLY A 14 0.55 2.64 -2.19
N PHE A 15 -0.26 3.67 -2.43
CA PHE A 15 -1.71 3.58 -2.21
C PHE A 15 -2.38 2.60 -3.15
N VAL A 16 -1.97 2.57 -4.42
CA VAL A 16 -2.53 1.62 -5.40
C VAL A 16 -2.23 0.19 -4.97
N ILE A 17 -1.00 -0.10 -4.59
CA ILE A 17 -0.60 -1.44 -4.14
C ILE A 17 -1.37 -1.81 -2.87
N PHE A 18 -1.49 -0.89 -1.92
CA PHE A 18 -2.24 -1.12 -0.69
C PHE A 18 -3.71 -1.44 -1.00
N GLY A 19 -4.34 -0.70 -1.90
CA GLY A 19 -5.72 -0.96 -2.32
C GLY A 19 -5.88 -2.35 -2.91
N ILE A 20 -4.95 -2.78 -3.76
CA ILE A 20 -4.97 -4.12 -4.35
C ILE A 20 -4.87 -5.19 -3.24
N LYS A 21 -4.00 -4.98 -2.26
CA LYS A 21 -3.84 -5.90 -1.13
C LYS A 21 -5.11 -6.00 -0.29
N LEU A 22 -5.79 -4.88 -0.06
CA LEU A 22 -7.07 -4.87 0.65
C LEU A 22 -8.14 -5.65 -0.10
N ILE A 23 -8.25 -5.45 -1.39
CA ILE A 23 -9.22 -6.17 -2.23
C ILE A 23 -8.92 -7.67 -2.16
N ALA A 24 -7.67 -8.07 -2.30
CA ALA A 24 -7.26 -9.46 -2.20
C ALA A 24 -7.63 -10.06 -0.84
N PHE A 25 -7.46 -9.29 0.25
CA PHE A 25 -7.86 -9.73 1.58
C PHE A 25 -9.36 -9.97 1.65
N PHE A 26 -10.18 -9.05 1.16
CA PHE A 26 -11.64 -9.20 1.19
C PHE A 26 -12.12 -10.41 0.39
N ILE A 27 -11.48 -10.68 -0.74
CA ILE A 27 -11.85 -11.81 -1.59
C ILE A 27 -11.41 -13.15 -0.99
N SER A 28 -10.18 -13.22 -0.50
CA SER A 28 -9.60 -14.47 0.00
C SER A 28 -9.82 -14.70 1.49
N ASN A 29 -10.17 -13.66 2.24
CA ASN A 29 -10.37 -13.71 3.69
C ASN A 29 -9.13 -14.28 4.41
N SER A 30 -7.94 -13.88 3.95
CA SER A 30 -6.67 -14.37 4.49
C SER A 30 -6.08 -13.37 5.48
N ILE A 31 -5.80 -13.84 6.69
CA ILE A 31 -5.16 -13.01 7.73
C ILE A 31 -3.75 -12.61 7.32
N ALA A 32 -3.05 -13.47 6.58
CA ALA A 32 -1.72 -13.15 6.07
C ALA A 32 -1.75 -11.92 5.16
N LEU A 33 -2.77 -11.79 4.33
CA LEU A 33 -2.94 -10.62 3.47
C LEU A 33 -3.29 -9.36 4.27
N LEU A 34 -4.03 -9.52 5.36
CA LEU A 34 -4.32 -8.39 6.26
C LEU A 34 -3.03 -7.87 6.91
N SER A 35 -2.18 -8.77 7.38
CA SER A 35 -0.89 -8.38 7.95
C SER A 35 -0.02 -7.65 6.95
N ASP A 36 -0.02 -8.10 5.71
CA ASP A 36 0.71 -7.46 4.62
C ASP A 36 0.18 -6.05 4.34
N ALA A 37 -1.14 -5.88 4.34
CA ALA A 37 -1.76 -4.58 4.16
C ALA A 37 -1.41 -3.62 5.30
N LEU A 38 -1.41 -4.09 6.54
CA LEU A 38 -1.03 -3.28 7.71
C LEU A 38 0.43 -2.84 7.62
N GLU A 39 1.31 -3.73 7.19
CA GLU A 39 2.71 -3.40 6.99
C GLU A 39 2.87 -2.33 5.90
N SER A 40 2.06 -2.39 4.84
CA SER A 40 2.06 -1.37 3.80
C SER A 40 1.65 0.00 4.33
N ILE A 41 0.66 0.06 5.23
CA ILE A 41 0.25 1.31 5.88
C ILE A 41 1.42 1.89 6.67
N ILE A 42 2.12 1.06 7.42
CA ILE A 42 3.27 1.50 8.22
C ILE A 42 4.36 2.07 7.31
N ASN A 43 4.63 1.42 6.19
CA ASN A 43 5.62 1.88 5.22
C ASN A 43 5.23 3.22 4.58
N ILE A 44 3.95 3.42 4.30
CA ILE A 44 3.46 4.69 3.76
C ILE A 44 3.58 5.79 4.80
N ALA A 45 3.25 5.50 6.05
CA ALA A 45 3.31 6.47 7.14
C ALA A 45 4.75 6.82 7.56
N ALA A 46 5.66 5.90 7.37
CA ALA A 46 7.07 6.15 7.65
C ALA A 46 7.71 6.97 6.53
#